data_268a2e8b2d1f63d08f62b8fbb5269960
#
_entry.id   268a2e8b2d1f63d08f62b8fbb5269960
#
_cell.length_a   1.000
_cell.length_b   1.000
_cell.length_c   1.000
_cell.angle_alpha   90.00
_cell.angle_beta   90.00
_cell.angle_gamma   90.00
#
_symmetry.space_group_name_H-M   'P 1'
#
loop_
_entity.id
_entity.type
_entity.pdbx_description
1 polymer ?
#
loop_
_entity_poly.entity_id
_entity_poly.type
_entity_poly.pdbx_seq_one_letter_code
_entity_poly.pdbx_strand_id
1 'polypeptide(L)'
;MATDFDQEWGRERAGGADRQVGLRLNSGPQGPFAPGGSKEFASTPAEKRAAAGVIQDELESATKSAAEHADEATSTAHKDFDGWQAAAGLKKVAESWDQQVKTLMGRLSSEKVALRGAESVFARNDTGVGSQFLKSALNGV
;
A
#
# COMPACT_ATOMS: atom_id res chain seq x y z
N MET A 1 4.56 -44.08 11.13
CA MET A 1 4.16 -43.17 10.04
C MET A 1 4.19 -41.67 10.43
N ALA A 2 4.59 -41.29 11.65
CA ALA A 2 4.73 -39.87 12.04
C ALA A 2 6.13 -39.28 11.75
N THR A 3 7.12 -40.11 11.45
CA THR A 3 8.52 -39.71 11.29
C THR A 3 8.89 -39.11 9.93
N ASP A 4 8.09 -39.35 8.91
CA ASP A 4 8.38 -38.88 7.55
C ASP A 4 7.95 -37.41 7.35
N PHE A 5 6.84 -37.03 7.92
CA PHE A 5 6.31 -35.65 7.91
C PHE A 5 7.22 -34.66 8.67
N ASP A 6 7.72 -35.06 9.84
CA ASP A 6 8.64 -34.23 10.63
C ASP A 6 10.00 -34.04 9.95
N GLN A 7 10.47 -35.05 9.19
CA GLN A 7 11.71 -34.94 8.42
C GLN A 7 11.53 -34.05 7.18
N GLU A 8 10.38 -34.11 6.51
CA GLU A 8 10.07 -33.26 5.36
C GLU A 8 9.92 -31.79 5.78
N TRP A 9 9.23 -31.51 6.86
CA TRP A 9 9.16 -30.19 7.45
C TRP A 9 10.51 -29.66 7.94
N GLY A 10 11.37 -30.53 8.44
CA GLY A 10 12.73 -30.18 8.83
C GLY A 10 13.58 -29.73 7.64
N ARG A 11 13.44 -30.38 6.48
CA ARG A 11 14.14 -30.01 5.25
C ARG A 11 13.62 -28.69 4.66
N GLU A 12 12.32 -28.49 4.66
CA GLU A 12 11.72 -27.25 4.18
C GLU A 12 12.12 -26.04 5.04
N ARG A 13 12.20 -26.20 6.35
CA ARG A 13 12.71 -25.16 7.26
C ARG A 13 14.20 -24.87 7.06
N ALA A 14 15.02 -25.88 6.83
CA ALA A 14 16.44 -25.71 6.53
C ALA A 14 16.65 -25.03 5.16
N GLY A 15 15.86 -25.38 4.14
CA GLY A 15 15.90 -24.74 2.84
C GLY A 15 15.31 -23.31 2.84
N GLY A 16 14.43 -22.99 3.79
CA GLY A 16 13.89 -21.65 4.02
C GLY A 16 14.88 -20.72 4.71
N ALA A 17 15.76 -21.24 5.53
CA ALA A 17 16.79 -20.43 6.20
C ALA A 17 17.89 -19.97 5.23
N ASP A 18 18.22 -20.76 4.18
CA ASP A 18 19.16 -20.37 3.13
C ASP A 18 18.55 -19.45 2.06
N ARG A 19 17.23 -19.43 1.92
CA ARG A 19 16.50 -18.39 1.25
C ARG A 19 16.11 -17.31 2.25
N GLN A 20 17.07 -16.74 2.92
CA GLN A 20 16.93 -15.43 3.53
C GLN A 20 16.69 -14.46 2.36
N VAL A 21 15.44 -14.38 1.90
CA VAL A 21 14.96 -13.21 1.18
C VAL A 21 15.16 -12.09 2.18
N GLY A 22 16.32 -11.48 2.11
CA GLY A 22 16.60 -10.27 2.85
C GLY A 22 15.58 -9.26 2.36
N LEU A 23 14.47 -9.18 3.07
CA LEU A 23 13.70 -7.95 3.16
C LEU A 23 14.68 -6.92 3.73
N ARG A 24 15.56 -6.43 2.88
CA ARG A 24 16.31 -5.21 3.10
C ARG A 24 15.27 -4.08 3.06
N LEU A 25 14.58 -3.93 4.15
CA LEU A 25 13.94 -2.68 4.47
C LEU A 25 15.05 -1.64 4.45
N ASN A 26 15.31 -1.07 3.27
CA ASN A 26 16.04 0.18 3.05
C ASN A 26 17.30 0.40 3.95
N SER A 27 17.98 -0.68 4.34
CA SER A 27 19.14 -0.68 5.25
C SER A 27 20.46 -0.78 4.48
N GLY A 28 20.49 -0.32 3.22
CA GLY A 28 21.74 -0.11 2.51
C GLY A 28 22.45 1.15 3.04
N PRO A 29 23.77 1.27 2.92
CA PRO A 29 24.48 2.49 3.26
C PRO A 29 24.09 3.69 2.41
N GLN A 30 23.12 3.54 1.52
CA GLN A 30 22.47 4.56 0.68
C GLN A 30 20.98 4.68 0.96
N GLY A 31 20.52 4.47 2.19
CA GLY A 31 19.15 4.80 2.59
C GLY A 31 18.90 6.30 2.42
N PRO A 32 17.63 6.74 2.26
CA PRO A 32 17.28 8.15 2.07
C PRO A 32 17.77 9.08 3.20
N PHE A 33 18.24 8.51 4.30
CA PHE A 33 18.81 9.23 5.44
C PHE A 33 20.32 8.99 5.63
N ALA A 34 21.04 8.37 4.66
CA ALA A 34 22.47 8.20 4.76
C ALA A 34 23.17 9.57 4.61
N PRO A 35 24.09 9.94 5.52
CA PRO A 35 24.87 11.16 5.38
C PRO A 35 25.72 11.06 4.12
N GLY A 36 25.42 11.88 3.10
CA GLY A 36 26.13 11.91 1.81
C GLY A 36 25.36 11.39 0.59
N GLY A 37 24.15 10.86 0.76
CA GLY A 37 23.27 10.51 -0.34
C GLY A 37 22.37 11.69 -0.73
N SER A 38 22.88 12.61 -1.53
CA SER A 38 22.12 13.74 -2.08
C SER A 38 21.17 13.33 -3.22
N LYS A 39 20.36 12.31 -3.00
CA LYS A 39 19.08 12.21 -3.70
C LYS A 39 18.04 12.76 -2.74
N GLU A 40 17.86 14.06 -2.81
CA GLU A 40 16.74 14.75 -2.20
C GLU A 40 15.48 13.91 -2.44
N PHE A 41 14.81 13.56 -1.35
CA PHE A 41 13.49 12.94 -1.40
C PHE A 41 12.48 14.05 -1.76
N ALA A 42 12.69 14.65 -2.93
CA ALA A 42 11.83 15.69 -3.47
C ALA A 42 10.88 15.05 -4.46
N SER A 43 9.59 15.10 -4.19
CA SER A 43 8.56 14.75 -5.16
C SER A 43 7.87 16.02 -5.62
N THR A 44 7.72 16.13 -6.93
CA THR A 44 7.06 17.26 -7.58
C THR A 44 5.54 17.22 -7.39
N PRO A 45 4.82 18.35 -7.51
CA PRO A 45 3.36 18.36 -7.53
C PRO A 45 2.76 17.45 -8.60
N ALA A 46 3.41 17.36 -9.76
CA ALA A 46 2.96 16.50 -10.86
C ALA A 46 3.06 15.00 -10.49
N GLU A 47 4.14 14.59 -9.84
CA GLU A 47 4.31 13.21 -9.37
C GLU A 47 3.28 12.85 -8.29
N LYS A 48 2.97 13.78 -7.38
CA LYS A 48 1.93 13.57 -6.36
C LYS A 48 0.54 13.42 -6.98
N ARG A 49 0.24 14.21 -8.00
CA ARG A 49 -1.00 14.09 -8.78
C ARG A 49 -1.08 12.77 -9.51
N ALA A 50 0.00 12.35 -10.17
CA ALA A 50 0.08 11.06 -10.85
C ALA A 50 -0.11 9.90 -9.88
N ALA A 51 0.56 9.92 -8.72
CA ALA A 51 0.39 8.91 -7.69
C ALA A 51 -1.04 8.83 -7.14
N ALA A 52 -1.69 9.97 -6.90
CA ALA A 52 -3.10 10.01 -6.51
C ALA A 52 -4.03 9.46 -7.59
N GLY A 53 -3.71 9.67 -8.86
CA GLY A 53 -4.40 9.08 -10.01
C GLY A 53 -4.28 7.55 -10.02
N VAL A 54 -3.08 7.01 -9.87
CA VAL A 54 -2.85 5.56 -9.80
C VAL A 54 -3.64 4.94 -8.64
N ILE A 55 -3.66 5.57 -7.47
CA ILE A 55 -4.47 5.08 -6.35
C ILE A 55 -5.95 5.00 -6.74
N GLN A 56 -6.49 6.04 -7.36
CA GLN A 56 -7.91 6.11 -7.72
C GLN A 56 -8.28 5.15 -8.83
N ASP A 57 -7.52 5.15 -9.92
CA ASP A 57 -7.92 4.52 -11.17
C ASP A 57 -7.51 3.03 -11.21
N GLU A 58 -6.40 2.68 -10.55
CA GLU A 58 -5.87 1.32 -10.56
C GLU A 58 -6.08 0.61 -9.21
N LEU A 59 -5.56 1.15 -8.10
CA LEU A 59 -5.53 0.42 -6.84
C LEU A 59 -6.92 0.29 -6.21
N GLU A 60 -7.71 1.36 -6.14
CA GLU A 60 -9.07 1.30 -5.59
C GLU A 60 -9.94 0.38 -6.45
N SER A 61 -9.87 0.49 -7.78
CA SER A 61 -10.65 -0.33 -8.72
C SER A 61 -10.25 -1.81 -8.66
N ALA A 62 -8.94 -2.11 -8.71
CA ALA A 62 -8.45 -3.48 -8.64
C ALA A 62 -8.75 -4.14 -7.29
N THR A 63 -8.59 -3.40 -6.19
CA THR A 63 -8.91 -3.91 -4.84
C THR A 63 -10.40 -4.26 -4.72
N LYS A 64 -11.27 -3.39 -5.22
CA LYS A 64 -12.72 -3.65 -5.22
C LYS A 64 -13.08 -4.89 -6.04
N SER A 65 -12.56 -4.98 -7.27
CA SER A 65 -12.81 -6.14 -8.13
C SER A 65 -12.29 -7.44 -7.51
N ALA A 66 -11.10 -7.43 -6.91
CA ALA A 66 -10.55 -8.60 -6.23
C ALA A 66 -11.39 -9.01 -5.02
N ALA A 67 -11.92 -8.05 -4.26
CA ALA A 67 -12.81 -8.32 -3.13
C ALA A 67 -14.13 -8.96 -3.59
N GLU A 68 -14.75 -8.42 -4.63
CA GLU A 68 -16.00 -8.96 -5.20
C GLU A 68 -15.82 -10.42 -5.67
N HIS A 69 -14.69 -10.75 -6.32
CA HIS A 69 -14.38 -12.13 -6.70
C HIS A 69 -14.17 -13.06 -5.50
N ALA A 70 -13.49 -12.57 -4.45
CA ALA A 70 -13.27 -13.33 -3.23
C ALA A 70 -14.59 -13.60 -2.49
N ASP A 71 -15.49 -12.63 -2.44
CA ASP A 71 -16.81 -12.75 -1.81
C ASP A 71 -17.69 -13.77 -2.53
N GLU A 72 -17.72 -13.73 -3.87
CA GLU A 72 -18.46 -14.69 -4.69
C GLU A 72 -17.96 -16.11 -4.47
N ALA A 73 -16.62 -16.31 -4.53
CA ALA A 73 -16.02 -17.62 -4.32
C ALA A 73 -16.26 -18.14 -2.90
N THR A 74 -16.14 -17.29 -1.89
CA THR A 74 -16.35 -17.64 -0.48
C THR A 74 -17.83 -17.95 -0.22
N SER A 75 -18.75 -17.19 -0.81
CA SER A 75 -20.19 -17.43 -0.71
C SER A 75 -20.58 -18.77 -1.32
N THR A 76 -20.00 -19.13 -2.46
CA THR A 76 -20.21 -20.43 -3.11
C THR A 76 -19.70 -21.56 -2.23
N ALA A 77 -18.45 -21.45 -1.76
CA ALA A 77 -17.87 -22.44 -0.86
C ALA A 77 -18.67 -22.60 0.44
N HIS A 78 -19.17 -21.51 1.01
CA HIS A 78 -20.03 -21.56 2.21
C HIS A 78 -21.31 -22.38 1.98
N LYS A 79 -21.92 -22.25 0.80
CA LYS A 79 -23.13 -23.03 0.45
C LYS A 79 -22.80 -24.51 0.26
N ASP A 80 -21.65 -24.82 -0.36
CA ASP A 80 -21.22 -26.19 -0.60
C ASP A 80 -20.88 -26.93 0.70
N PHE A 81 -20.45 -26.20 1.74
CA PHE A 81 -20.17 -26.73 3.08
C PHE A 81 -21.35 -26.56 4.07
N ASP A 82 -22.57 -26.32 3.58
CA ASP A 82 -23.71 -26.14 4.47
C ASP A 82 -23.89 -27.38 5.37
N GLY A 83 -24.10 -27.12 6.66
CA GLY A 83 -24.21 -28.18 7.68
C GLY A 83 -22.86 -28.69 8.23
N TRP A 84 -21.73 -28.28 7.68
CA TRP A 84 -20.42 -28.67 8.18
C TRP A 84 -19.85 -27.60 9.14
N GLN A 85 -19.03 -28.01 10.10
CA GLN A 85 -18.33 -27.06 10.98
C GLN A 85 -17.44 -26.09 10.21
N ALA A 86 -16.94 -26.50 9.05
CA ALA A 86 -16.13 -25.68 8.14
C ALA A 86 -16.90 -24.44 7.64
N ALA A 87 -18.21 -24.52 7.44
CA ALA A 87 -19.01 -23.36 7.00
C ALA A 87 -18.95 -22.19 8.00
N ALA A 88 -19.02 -22.50 9.30
CA ALA A 88 -18.90 -21.48 10.34
C ALA A 88 -17.49 -20.81 10.37
N GLY A 89 -16.45 -21.59 10.07
CA GLY A 89 -15.08 -21.08 9.93
C GLY A 89 -14.94 -20.16 8.71
N LEU A 90 -15.45 -20.58 7.56
CA LEU A 90 -15.47 -19.78 6.33
C LEU A 90 -16.18 -18.44 6.52
N LYS A 91 -17.32 -18.44 7.21
CA LYS A 91 -18.04 -17.20 7.51
C LYS A 91 -17.20 -16.22 8.31
N LYS A 92 -16.51 -16.67 9.35
CA LYS A 92 -15.61 -15.81 10.17
C LYS A 92 -14.44 -15.25 9.35
N VAL A 93 -13.89 -16.06 8.45
CA VAL A 93 -12.80 -15.63 7.57
C VAL A 93 -13.32 -14.56 6.59
N ALA A 94 -14.50 -14.76 6.00
CA ALA A 94 -15.14 -13.78 5.12
C ALA A 94 -15.36 -12.44 5.85
N GLU A 95 -15.96 -12.46 7.03
CA GLU A 95 -16.20 -11.26 7.84
C GLU A 95 -14.88 -10.51 8.17
N SER A 96 -13.83 -11.27 8.48
CA SER A 96 -12.50 -10.69 8.73
C SER A 96 -11.88 -10.08 7.47
N TRP A 97 -12.04 -10.75 6.33
CA TRP A 97 -11.59 -10.28 5.03
C TRP A 97 -12.28 -8.98 4.64
N ASP A 98 -13.61 -8.92 4.73
CA ASP A 98 -14.38 -7.71 4.46
C ASP A 98 -13.90 -6.52 5.28
N GLN A 99 -13.64 -6.75 6.57
CA GLN A 99 -13.13 -5.71 7.44
C GLN A 99 -11.72 -5.24 7.02
N GLN A 100 -10.87 -6.14 6.57
CA GLN A 100 -9.53 -5.81 6.08
C GLN A 100 -9.59 -5.03 4.77
N VAL A 101 -10.42 -5.46 3.83
CA VAL A 101 -10.65 -4.74 2.55
C VAL A 101 -11.18 -3.34 2.81
N LYS A 102 -12.17 -3.20 3.69
CA LYS A 102 -12.72 -1.89 4.08
C LYS A 102 -11.65 -0.97 4.69
N THR A 103 -10.79 -1.52 5.53
CA THR A 103 -9.67 -0.78 6.14
C THR A 103 -8.66 -0.35 5.07
N LEU A 104 -8.30 -1.24 4.13
CA LEU A 104 -7.41 -0.93 3.02
C LEU A 104 -7.97 0.17 2.13
N MET A 105 -9.23 0.07 1.73
CA MET A 105 -9.91 1.10 0.92
C MET A 105 -9.94 2.46 1.63
N GLY A 106 -10.18 2.47 2.94
CA GLY A 106 -10.11 3.67 3.76
C GLY A 106 -8.71 4.31 3.76
N ARG A 107 -7.66 3.50 3.86
CA ARG A 107 -6.26 3.98 3.78
C ARG A 107 -5.93 4.53 2.40
N LEU A 108 -6.24 3.82 1.33
CA LEU A 108 -6.02 4.28 -0.06
C LEU A 108 -6.71 5.63 -0.29
N SER A 109 -7.96 5.77 0.13
CA SER A 109 -8.69 7.04 0.04
C SER A 109 -8.02 8.16 0.83
N SER A 110 -7.54 7.89 2.04
CA SER A 110 -6.84 8.87 2.86
C SER A 110 -5.51 9.31 2.24
N GLU A 111 -4.74 8.37 1.71
CA GLU A 111 -3.46 8.63 1.04
C GLU A 111 -3.66 9.46 -0.24
N LYS A 112 -4.69 9.14 -1.03
CA LYS A 112 -5.10 9.92 -2.20
C LYS A 112 -5.42 11.37 -1.85
N VAL A 113 -6.20 11.60 -0.78
CA VAL A 113 -6.53 12.94 -0.30
C VAL A 113 -5.29 13.67 0.20
N ALA A 114 -4.40 12.99 0.92
CA ALA A 114 -3.15 13.57 1.42
C ALA A 114 -2.22 14.00 0.28
N LEU A 115 -2.07 13.18 -0.76
CA LEU A 115 -1.28 13.51 -1.95
C LEU A 115 -1.83 14.73 -2.69
N ARG A 116 -3.14 14.82 -2.88
CA ARG A 116 -3.81 15.98 -3.50
C ARG A 116 -3.69 17.23 -2.63
N GLY A 117 -3.81 17.07 -1.32
CA GLY A 117 -3.62 18.15 -0.36
C GLY A 117 -2.21 18.72 -0.40
N ALA A 118 -1.20 17.84 -0.39
CA ALA A 118 0.20 18.24 -0.51
C ALA A 118 0.48 18.97 -1.84
N GLU A 119 -0.06 18.47 -2.97
CA GLU A 119 0.04 19.16 -4.26
C GLU A 119 -0.47 20.61 -4.17
N SER A 120 -1.65 20.80 -3.60
CA SER A 120 -2.30 22.13 -3.52
C SER A 120 -1.54 23.10 -2.61
N VAL A 121 -0.87 22.61 -1.57
CA VAL A 121 -0.03 23.43 -0.67
C VAL A 121 1.22 23.91 -1.39
N PHE A 122 1.88 23.01 -2.15
CA PHE A 122 3.06 23.39 -2.93
C PHE A 122 2.72 24.44 -4.00
N ALA A 123 1.64 24.23 -4.76
CA ALA A 123 1.21 25.17 -5.79
C ALA A 123 0.90 26.58 -5.19
N ARG A 124 0.30 26.63 -4.01
CA ARG A 124 0.02 27.91 -3.31
C ARG A 124 1.29 28.58 -2.82
N ASN A 125 2.25 27.82 -2.29
CA ASN A 125 3.54 28.38 -1.86
C ASN A 125 4.31 28.98 -3.04
N ASP A 126 4.39 28.26 -4.15
CA ASP A 126 5.09 28.74 -5.36
C ASP A 126 4.48 30.04 -5.89
N THR A 127 3.15 30.11 -5.96
CA THR A 127 2.46 31.37 -6.38
C THR A 127 2.63 32.47 -5.36
N GLY A 128 2.65 32.17 -4.05
CA GLY A 128 2.88 33.12 -2.98
C GLY A 128 4.28 33.73 -3.03
N VAL A 129 5.29 32.90 -3.15
CA VAL A 129 6.71 33.31 -3.30
C VAL A 129 6.89 34.09 -4.59
N GLY A 130 6.38 33.62 -5.72
CA GLY A 130 6.44 34.34 -7.00
C GLY A 130 5.83 35.74 -6.91
N SER A 131 4.69 35.90 -6.25
CA SER A 131 4.02 37.21 -6.07
C SER A 131 4.83 38.15 -5.15
N GLN A 132 5.54 37.61 -4.14
CA GLN A 132 6.42 38.41 -3.27
C GLN A 132 7.64 38.92 -4.04
N PHE A 133 8.26 38.10 -4.89
CA PHE A 133 9.36 38.52 -5.75
C PHE A 133 8.95 39.62 -6.72
N LEU A 134 7.80 39.50 -7.36
CA LEU A 134 7.28 40.54 -8.27
C LEU A 134 7.01 41.86 -7.52
N LYS A 135 6.44 41.83 -6.32
CA LYS A 135 6.23 43.04 -5.51
C LYS A 135 7.54 43.68 -5.07
N SER A 136 8.54 42.90 -4.70
CA SER A 136 9.86 43.39 -4.33
C SER A 136 10.59 44.04 -5.52
N ALA A 137 10.48 43.44 -6.72
CA ALA A 137 11.06 44.00 -7.93
C ALA A 137 10.41 45.32 -8.37
N LEU A 138 9.10 45.48 -8.11
CA LEU A 138 8.36 46.72 -8.47
C LEU A 138 8.54 47.85 -7.46
N ASN A 139 8.84 47.54 -6.19
CA ASN A 139 9.03 48.54 -5.13
C ASN A 139 10.51 48.97 -4.92
N GLY A 140 11.42 48.39 -5.71
CA GLY A 140 12.87 48.64 -5.67
C GLY A 140 13.39 49.61 -6.73
N VAL A 141 12.50 50.32 -7.44
CA VAL A 141 12.86 51.36 -8.42
C VAL A 141 12.48 52.72 -7.88
#